data_1fae185353d1f262948866a4ef837624
#
_entry.id   1fae185353d1f262948866a4ef837624
#
_cell.length_a   1.000
_cell.length_b   1.000
_cell.length_c   1.000
_cell.angle_alpha   90.00
_cell.angle_beta   90.00
_cell.angle_gamma   90.00
#
_symmetry.space_group_name_H-M   'P 1'
#
loop_
_entity.id
_entity.type
_entity.pdbx_description
1 polymer ?
#
loop_
_entity_poly.entity_id
_entity_poly.type
_entity_poly.pdbx_seq_one_letter_code
_entity_poly.pdbx_strand_id
1 'polypeptide(L)'
;MRRFYLVAILLASVGCERIEPDQTQSPLRPSEETPALMKVHARVDETRTSLGGPRGTEVRWSAGDAIALWGEDSPACRRYAIDDRFAGGTSADFTGEAFESAVYYACYPYRPDAVAEGAGVTTTLPAVQPFGGSGTFAAGISPMTARSTRADDLRFTSVCGVVRLQLTGTATIRSIRLT
;
A
#
# COMPACT_ATOMS: atom_id res chain seq x y z
N MET A 1 82.32 45.07 -6.51
CA MET A 1 82.02 44.78 -7.92
C MET A 1 80.53 44.59 -8.06
N ARG A 2 79.89 45.62 -8.63
CA ARG A 2 78.42 45.64 -8.84
C ARG A 2 78.07 44.99 -10.22
N ARG A 3 77.26 43.96 -10.26
CA ARG A 3 76.73 43.41 -11.49
C ARG A 3 75.27 43.80 -11.55
N PHE A 4 74.95 44.67 -12.49
CA PHE A 4 73.58 45.04 -12.92
C PHE A 4 73.10 43.97 -13.87
N TYR A 5 71.94 43.37 -13.56
CA TYR A 5 71.20 42.58 -14.53
C TYR A 5 70.01 43.40 -15.03
N LEU A 6 69.97 43.57 -16.32
CA LEU A 6 68.92 44.25 -17.06
C LEU A 6 67.83 43.23 -17.31
N VAL A 7 66.63 43.45 -16.74
CA VAL A 7 65.49 42.64 -17.02
C VAL A 7 64.64 43.33 -18.10
N ALA A 8 64.60 42.68 -19.26
CA ALA A 8 63.74 43.13 -20.35
C ALA A 8 62.29 42.66 -20.07
N ILE A 9 61.37 43.60 -19.95
CA ILE A 9 59.94 43.30 -19.79
C ILE A 9 59.37 43.19 -21.19
N LEU A 10 58.92 41.95 -21.54
CA LEU A 10 58.19 41.66 -22.76
C LEU A 10 56.68 41.89 -22.46
N LEU A 11 56.10 42.96 -23.03
CA LEU A 11 54.65 43.15 -22.99
C LEU A 11 53.99 42.20 -24.00
N ALA A 12 53.40 41.13 -23.49
CA ALA A 12 52.46 40.34 -24.27
C ALA A 12 51.03 40.94 -24.15
N SER A 13 50.52 41.46 -25.24
CA SER A 13 49.15 41.85 -25.35
C SER A 13 48.25 40.64 -25.36
N VAL A 14 47.62 40.38 -24.22
CA VAL A 14 46.56 39.32 -24.13
C VAL A 14 45.28 39.96 -24.63
N GLY A 15 44.80 39.49 -25.78
CA GLY A 15 43.47 39.83 -26.30
C GLY A 15 42.41 39.28 -25.31
N CYS A 16 41.56 40.17 -24.83
CA CYS A 16 40.36 39.77 -24.11
C CYS A 16 39.39 39.07 -25.06
N GLU A 17 39.43 37.78 -25.09
CA GLU A 17 38.34 36.98 -25.64
C GLU A 17 37.19 37.01 -24.64
N ARG A 18 36.10 37.66 -25.10
CA ARG A 18 34.86 37.79 -24.31
C ARG A 18 34.20 36.46 -24.29
N ILE A 19 34.38 35.69 -23.20
CA ILE A 19 33.61 34.49 -22.95
C ILE A 19 32.19 34.96 -22.61
N GLU A 20 31.29 34.83 -23.57
CA GLU A 20 29.85 34.91 -23.28
C GLU A 20 29.49 33.73 -22.37
N PRO A 21 28.84 33.97 -21.22
CA PRO A 21 28.33 32.85 -20.44
C PRO A 21 27.20 32.21 -21.26
N ASP A 22 27.45 30.97 -21.70
CA ASP A 22 26.42 30.09 -22.25
C ASP A 22 25.34 29.89 -21.18
N GLN A 23 24.26 30.70 -21.32
CA GLN A 23 23.09 30.65 -20.46
C GLN A 23 22.13 29.58 -20.94
N THR A 24 22.60 28.35 -21.14
CA THR A 24 21.71 27.22 -21.46
C THR A 24 21.97 26.03 -20.55
N GLN A 25 22.24 26.30 -19.27
CA GLN A 25 21.96 25.31 -18.26
C GLN A 25 20.60 25.65 -17.65
N SER A 26 19.56 25.18 -18.31
CA SER A 26 18.27 24.95 -17.63
C SER A 26 18.56 24.23 -16.32
N PRO A 27 18.06 24.72 -15.18
CA PRO A 27 18.20 23.97 -13.93
C PRO A 27 17.61 22.60 -14.21
N LEU A 28 18.46 21.57 -14.02
CA LEU A 28 18.01 20.19 -14.03
C LEU A 28 16.83 20.11 -13.06
N ARG A 29 15.62 20.04 -13.61
CA ARG A 29 14.47 19.62 -12.82
C ARG A 29 14.90 18.30 -12.20
N PRO A 30 14.77 18.16 -10.87
CA PRO A 30 14.87 16.83 -10.28
C PRO A 30 13.94 15.95 -11.12
N SER A 31 14.48 14.92 -11.75
CA SER A 31 13.65 13.90 -12.36
C SER A 31 12.79 13.37 -11.22
N GLU A 32 11.49 13.62 -11.27
CA GLU A 32 10.53 12.92 -10.41
C GLU A 32 10.68 11.46 -10.80
N GLU A 33 11.55 10.75 -10.08
CA GLU A 33 11.65 9.31 -10.22
C GLU A 33 10.27 8.77 -9.82
N THR A 34 9.52 8.34 -10.83
CA THR A 34 8.26 7.64 -10.59
C THR A 34 8.60 6.43 -9.73
N PRO A 35 8.02 6.30 -8.53
CA PRO A 35 8.35 5.20 -7.65
C PRO A 35 8.11 3.86 -8.35
N ALA A 36 9.04 2.94 -8.22
CA ALA A 36 8.88 1.60 -8.76
C ALA A 36 7.62 0.97 -8.15
N LEU A 37 6.87 0.23 -8.96
CA LEU A 37 5.67 -0.46 -8.52
C LEU A 37 5.96 -1.94 -8.30
N MET A 38 5.39 -2.49 -7.24
CA MET A 38 5.41 -3.92 -6.94
C MET A 38 3.99 -4.48 -6.99
N LYS A 39 3.90 -5.66 -7.58
CA LYS A 39 2.67 -6.45 -7.58
C LYS A 39 2.78 -7.53 -6.52
N VAL A 40 1.72 -7.71 -5.74
CA VAL A 40 1.57 -8.74 -4.73
C VAL A 40 0.34 -9.58 -5.04
N HIS A 41 0.44 -10.90 -4.79
CA HIS A 41 -0.71 -11.79 -4.92
C HIS A 41 -1.27 -12.12 -3.54
N ALA A 42 -2.56 -11.90 -3.38
CA ALA A 42 -3.29 -12.11 -2.13
C ALA A 42 -4.43 -13.11 -2.34
N ARG A 43 -4.61 -14.00 -1.39
CA ARG A 43 -5.75 -14.92 -1.34
C ARG A 43 -6.35 -14.92 0.06
N VAL A 44 -7.64 -15.13 0.13
CA VAL A 44 -8.34 -15.35 1.39
C VAL A 44 -8.29 -16.85 1.67
N ASP A 45 -7.66 -17.25 2.79
CA ASP A 45 -7.71 -18.63 3.23
C ASP A 45 -9.12 -18.95 3.75
N GLU A 46 -9.63 -20.10 3.34
CA GLU A 46 -10.82 -20.66 3.94
C GLU A 46 -10.48 -21.04 5.39
N THR A 47 -10.66 -20.09 6.32
CA THR A 47 -10.52 -20.38 7.72
C THR A 47 -11.64 -21.36 8.14
N ARG A 48 -11.41 -22.16 9.18
CA ARG A 48 -12.38 -23.12 9.73
C ARG A 48 -13.70 -22.50 10.21
N THR A 49 -13.79 -21.18 10.21
CA THR A 49 -15.00 -20.38 10.31
C THR A 49 -15.55 -20.03 8.94
N SER A 50 -15.31 -20.87 7.95
CA SER A 50 -16.03 -20.79 6.70
C SER A 50 -17.52 -20.90 7.04
N LEU A 51 -18.25 -19.81 6.86
CA LEU A 51 -19.70 -19.85 6.75
C LEU A 51 -20.08 -20.59 5.46
N GLY A 52 -19.16 -21.41 4.99
CA GLY A 52 -19.19 -22.16 3.76
C GLY A 52 -20.22 -23.26 3.80
N GLY A 53 -20.84 -23.42 2.74
CA GLY A 53 -21.85 -24.37 2.31
C GLY A 53 -22.57 -23.72 1.15
N PRO A 54 -23.52 -24.34 0.48
CA PRO A 54 -24.25 -23.77 -0.64
C PRO A 54 -25.05 -22.47 -0.29
N ARG A 55 -24.88 -21.95 0.91
CA ARG A 55 -25.37 -20.67 1.46
C ARG A 55 -24.31 -19.90 2.21
N GLY A 56 -23.02 -20.22 1.98
CA GLY A 56 -21.91 -19.63 2.71
C GLY A 56 -21.54 -18.24 2.21
N THR A 57 -21.16 -17.42 3.15
CA THR A 57 -20.53 -16.13 2.93
C THR A 57 -19.05 -16.38 2.68
N GLU A 58 -18.66 -16.63 1.45
CA GLU A 58 -17.25 -16.54 1.08
C GLU A 58 -16.83 -15.07 1.11
N VAL A 59 -15.70 -14.77 1.72
CA VAL A 59 -15.11 -13.46 1.61
C VAL A 59 -14.49 -13.35 0.21
N ARG A 60 -14.95 -12.38 -0.56
CA ARG A 60 -14.50 -12.13 -1.93
C ARG A 60 -13.99 -10.71 -2.04
N TRP A 61 -12.96 -10.54 -2.83
CA TRP A 61 -12.43 -9.23 -3.15
C TRP A 61 -13.43 -8.43 -3.97
N SER A 62 -13.51 -7.13 -3.71
CA SER A 62 -14.39 -6.20 -4.42
C SER A 62 -13.58 -5.21 -5.23
N ALA A 63 -14.16 -4.67 -6.31
CA ALA A 63 -13.55 -3.58 -7.05
C ALA A 63 -13.28 -2.38 -6.11
N GLY A 64 -12.11 -1.77 -6.25
CA GLY A 64 -11.65 -0.68 -5.41
C GLY A 64 -11.09 -1.09 -4.05
N ASP A 65 -11.06 -2.39 -3.71
CA ASP A 65 -10.41 -2.86 -2.49
C ASP A 65 -8.94 -2.45 -2.45
N ALA A 66 -8.44 -2.23 -1.24
CA ALA A 66 -7.03 -1.98 -1.01
C ALA A 66 -6.57 -2.63 0.30
N ILE A 67 -5.32 -3.06 0.31
CA ILE A 67 -4.64 -3.60 1.49
C ILE A 67 -3.54 -2.65 1.95
N ALA A 68 -3.26 -2.65 3.26
CA ALA A 68 -2.02 -2.10 3.79
C ALA A 68 -0.94 -3.17 3.72
N LEU A 69 0.25 -2.83 3.27
CA LEU A 69 1.42 -3.71 3.24
C LEU A 69 2.60 -2.99 3.89
N TRP A 70 3.32 -3.70 4.75
CA TRP A 70 4.55 -3.21 5.38
C TRP A 70 5.52 -4.36 5.59
N GLY A 71 6.77 -4.03 5.89
CA GLY A 71 7.82 -5.00 6.16
C GLY A 71 8.31 -4.91 7.59
N GLU A 72 8.99 -5.96 8.05
CA GLU A 72 9.62 -5.99 9.37
C GLU A 72 10.59 -4.83 9.55
N ASP A 73 11.39 -4.53 8.52
CA ASP A 73 12.38 -3.43 8.50
C ASP A 73 11.82 -2.14 7.88
N SER A 74 10.56 -2.12 7.49
CA SER A 74 9.91 -1.00 6.82
C SER A 74 8.46 -0.83 7.29
N PRO A 75 8.25 -0.21 8.47
CA PRO A 75 6.96 -0.18 9.15
C PRO A 75 5.93 0.76 8.51
N ALA A 76 6.27 1.47 7.45
CA ALA A 76 5.30 2.32 6.76
C ALA A 76 4.20 1.49 6.10
N CYS A 77 2.96 1.68 6.51
CA CYS A 77 1.79 1.05 5.88
C CYS A 77 1.56 1.64 4.48
N ARG A 78 2.00 0.94 3.45
CA ARG A 78 1.81 1.34 2.05
C ARG A 78 0.49 0.81 1.53
N ARG A 79 -0.19 1.64 0.73
CA ARG A 79 -1.44 1.26 0.09
C ARG A 79 -1.17 0.45 -1.18
N TYR A 80 -1.75 -0.74 -1.26
CA TYR A 80 -1.80 -1.56 -2.45
C TYR A 80 -3.25 -1.68 -2.93
N ALA A 81 -3.51 -1.26 -4.15
CA ALA A 81 -4.84 -1.29 -4.74
C ALA A 81 -5.04 -2.57 -5.54
N ILE A 82 -6.26 -3.11 -5.49
CA ILE A 82 -6.65 -4.27 -6.29
C ILE A 82 -6.59 -3.94 -7.78
N ASP A 83 -6.23 -4.92 -8.58
CA ASP A 83 -6.54 -4.92 -10.00
C ASP A 83 -7.99 -5.42 -10.16
N ASP A 84 -8.88 -4.52 -10.54
CA ASP A 84 -10.33 -4.73 -10.54
C ASP A 84 -10.81 -5.92 -11.39
N ARG A 85 -9.97 -6.44 -12.30
CA ARG A 85 -10.26 -7.68 -13.04
C ARG A 85 -10.41 -8.91 -12.14
N PHE A 86 -9.88 -8.86 -10.92
CA PHE A 86 -9.97 -9.93 -9.92
C PHE A 86 -11.14 -9.75 -8.95
N ALA A 87 -11.97 -8.70 -9.11
CA ALA A 87 -13.14 -8.51 -8.28
C ALA A 87 -14.10 -9.70 -8.38
N GLY A 88 -14.68 -10.11 -7.26
CA GLY A 88 -15.53 -11.28 -7.14
C GLY A 88 -14.77 -12.60 -6.91
N GLY A 89 -13.44 -12.59 -6.94
CA GLY A 89 -12.59 -13.76 -6.63
C GLY A 89 -12.21 -13.86 -5.16
N THR A 90 -11.71 -15.02 -4.76
CA THR A 90 -11.08 -15.26 -3.45
C THR A 90 -9.58 -14.98 -3.49
N SER A 91 -9.00 -14.79 -4.68
CA SER A 91 -7.62 -14.37 -4.89
C SER A 91 -7.59 -13.18 -5.83
N ALA A 92 -6.61 -12.29 -5.63
CA ALA A 92 -6.44 -11.08 -6.42
C ALA A 92 -4.98 -10.60 -6.42
N ASP A 93 -4.63 -9.85 -7.45
CA ASP A 93 -3.39 -9.09 -7.50
C ASP A 93 -3.64 -7.66 -7.03
N PHE A 94 -2.69 -7.15 -6.27
CA PHE A 94 -2.66 -5.78 -5.78
C PHE A 94 -1.37 -5.11 -6.20
N THR A 95 -1.42 -3.80 -6.46
CA THR A 95 -0.25 -3.03 -6.90
C THR A 95 -0.07 -1.80 -6.02
N GLY A 96 1.15 -1.54 -5.64
CA GLY A 96 1.55 -0.38 -4.83
C GLY A 96 3.04 -0.07 -4.95
N GLU A 97 3.53 0.85 -4.14
CA GLU A 97 4.94 1.24 -4.10
C GLU A 97 5.83 0.05 -3.72
N ALA A 98 6.88 -0.18 -4.52
CA ALA A 98 7.81 -1.28 -4.29
C ALA A 98 8.68 -1.03 -3.06
N PHE A 99 8.90 -2.10 -2.29
CA PHE A 99 9.90 -2.17 -1.24
C PHE A 99 10.29 -3.63 -1.02
N GLU A 100 11.46 -3.83 -0.42
CA GLU A 100 11.95 -5.16 -0.07
C GLU A 100 11.90 -5.37 1.44
N SER A 101 11.57 -6.59 1.86
CA SER A 101 11.60 -7.01 3.26
C SER A 101 11.76 -8.53 3.35
N ALA A 102 12.40 -8.99 4.42
CA ALA A 102 12.50 -10.42 4.71
C ALA A 102 11.14 -11.04 5.10
N VAL A 103 10.27 -10.23 5.71
CA VAL A 103 8.91 -10.62 6.09
C VAL A 103 7.96 -9.50 5.74
N TYR A 104 6.92 -9.84 5.02
CA TYR A 104 5.81 -8.95 4.67
C TYR A 104 4.64 -9.21 5.58
N TYR A 105 4.02 -8.13 6.03
CA TYR A 105 2.79 -8.13 6.80
C TYR A 105 1.74 -7.34 6.04
N ALA A 106 0.50 -7.79 6.07
CA ALA A 106 -0.59 -7.11 5.39
C ALA A 106 -1.85 -7.06 6.25
N CYS A 107 -2.65 -6.03 6.04
CA CYS A 107 -3.96 -5.84 6.67
C CYS A 107 -4.98 -5.37 5.63
N TYR A 108 -6.18 -5.93 5.71
CA TYR A 108 -7.35 -5.48 4.95
C TYR A 108 -8.44 -5.06 5.94
N PRO A 109 -9.17 -3.99 5.64
CA PRO A 109 -8.97 -3.05 4.55
C PRO A 109 -7.81 -2.08 4.83
N TYR A 110 -7.25 -1.51 3.76
CA TYR A 110 -6.35 -0.37 3.93
C TYR A 110 -7.07 0.79 4.62
N ARG A 111 -6.41 1.35 5.62
CA ARG A 111 -6.84 2.56 6.32
C ARG A 111 -5.67 3.54 6.38
N PRO A 112 -5.88 4.82 6.05
CA PRO A 112 -4.80 5.81 6.08
C PRO A 112 -4.28 6.11 7.51
N ASP A 113 -5.07 5.79 8.54
CA ASP A 113 -4.73 5.90 9.96
C ASP A 113 -4.10 4.62 10.54
N ALA A 114 -3.88 3.59 9.71
CA ALA A 114 -3.23 2.37 10.15
C ALA A 114 -1.75 2.63 10.49
N VAL A 115 -1.34 2.20 11.68
CA VAL A 115 0.03 2.30 12.17
C VAL A 115 0.58 0.90 12.40
N ALA A 116 1.67 0.57 11.70
CA ALA A 116 2.37 -0.70 11.87
C ALA A 116 3.39 -0.60 13.01
N GLU A 117 3.43 -1.62 13.86
CA GLU A 117 4.39 -1.78 14.96
C GLU A 117 4.95 -3.21 14.90
N GLY A 118 6.10 -3.39 14.25
CA GLY A 118 6.66 -4.71 13.99
C GLY A 118 5.69 -5.60 13.22
N ALA A 119 5.33 -6.74 13.78
CA ALA A 119 4.34 -7.67 13.21
C ALA A 119 2.88 -7.23 13.40
N GLY A 120 2.64 -6.25 14.28
CA GLY A 120 1.30 -5.76 14.61
C GLY A 120 0.87 -4.59 13.75
N VAL A 121 -0.43 -4.32 13.74
CA VAL A 121 -1.02 -3.11 13.16
C VAL A 121 -2.14 -2.62 14.05
N THR A 122 -2.13 -1.32 14.32
CA THR A 122 -3.24 -0.61 14.96
C THR A 122 -4.05 0.09 13.89
N THR A 123 -5.35 -0.14 13.85
CA THR A 123 -6.28 0.47 12.89
C THR A 123 -7.66 0.63 13.52
N THR A 124 -8.48 1.48 12.92
CA THR A 124 -9.83 1.75 13.41
C THR A 124 -10.87 0.90 12.69
N LEU A 125 -11.66 0.17 13.46
CA LEU A 125 -12.87 -0.46 12.92
C LEU A 125 -14.03 0.56 12.95
N PRO A 126 -14.72 0.83 11.83
CA PRO A 126 -15.84 1.75 11.83
C PRO A 126 -16.94 1.33 12.80
N ALA A 127 -17.42 2.27 13.62
CA ALA A 127 -18.50 2.01 14.58
C ALA A 127 -19.83 1.63 13.88
N VAL A 128 -20.01 2.08 12.65
CA VAL A 128 -21.17 1.71 11.82
C VAL A 128 -20.71 0.72 10.75
N GLN A 129 -21.32 -0.45 10.78
CA GLN A 129 -21.05 -1.52 9.81
C GLN A 129 -22.21 -1.58 8.82
N PRO A 130 -22.00 -1.21 7.54
CA PRO A 130 -23.06 -1.27 6.54
C PRO A 130 -23.43 -2.72 6.22
N PHE A 131 -24.70 -2.94 5.89
CA PHE A 131 -25.16 -4.23 5.42
C PHE A 131 -24.78 -4.44 3.95
N GLY A 132 -24.00 -5.46 3.67
CA GLY A 132 -23.51 -5.75 2.32
C GLY A 132 -24.47 -6.54 1.43
N GLY A 133 -25.58 -7.03 2.01
CA GLY A 133 -26.52 -7.91 1.32
C GLY A 133 -26.62 -9.28 1.98
N SER A 134 -27.54 -10.11 1.49
CA SER A 134 -27.70 -11.47 2.00
C SER A 134 -26.52 -12.33 1.59
N GLY A 135 -25.84 -12.94 2.57
CA GLY A 135 -24.74 -13.87 2.34
C GLY A 135 -23.41 -13.22 1.98
N THR A 136 -23.25 -11.92 2.19
CA THR A 136 -21.99 -11.22 1.94
C THR A 136 -21.71 -10.13 3.00
N PHE A 137 -20.47 -9.68 3.06
CA PHE A 137 -20.09 -8.48 3.81
C PHE A 137 -20.08 -7.27 2.87
N ALA A 138 -20.31 -6.09 3.41
CA ALA A 138 -20.02 -4.88 2.66
C ALA A 138 -18.49 -4.76 2.46
N ALA A 139 -18.08 -4.12 1.37
CA ALA A 139 -16.66 -3.91 1.10
C ALA A 139 -15.98 -3.16 2.25
N GLY A 140 -14.78 -3.57 2.60
CA GLY A 140 -13.96 -2.91 3.59
C GLY A 140 -14.37 -3.05 5.06
N ILE A 141 -15.23 -4.02 5.43
CA ILE A 141 -15.67 -4.19 6.82
C ILE A 141 -15.23 -5.49 7.50
N SER A 142 -14.70 -6.44 6.75
CA SER A 142 -14.18 -7.71 7.31
C SER A 142 -12.67 -7.63 7.47
N PRO A 143 -12.14 -7.27 8.65
CA PRO A 143 -10.71 -7.13 8.83
C PRO A 143 -10.01 -8.48 8.73
N MET A 144 -8.94 -8.50 7.96
CA MET A 144 -8.11 -9.68 7.73
C MET A 144 -6.65 -9.30 7.82
N THR A 145 -5.80 -10.24 8.19
CA THR A 145 -4.34 -10.06 8.21
C THR A 145 -3.64 -11.18 7.47
N ALA A 146 -2.46 -10.87 6.94
CA ALA A 146 -1.57 -11.86 6.33
C ALA A 146 -0.13 -11.62 6.79
N ARG A 147 0.66 -12.70 6.82
CA ARG A 147 2.10 -12.69 7.03
C ARG A 147 2.74 -13.66 6.05
N SER A 148 3.79 -13.22 5.36
CA SER A 148 4.52 -14.07 4.41
C SER A 148 5.98 -13.63 4.31
N THR A 149 6.86 -14.55 3.94
CA THR A 149 8.24 -14.25 3.51
C THR A 149 8.33 -13.91 2.02
N ARG A 150 7.19 -13.91 1.32
CA ARG A 150 7.10 -13.64 -0.11
C ARG A 150 5.95 -12.68 -0.39
N ALA A 151 6.22 -11.64 -1.14
CA ALA A 151 5.20 -10.66 -1.53
C ALA A 151 4.12 -11.26 -2.46
N ASP A 152 4.46 -12.32 -3.20
CA ASP A 152 3.57 -12.99 -4.15
C ASP A 152 2.75 -14.15 -3.55
N ASP A 153 2.74 -14.33 -2.23
CA ASP A 153 1.94 -15.37 -1.53
C ASP A 153 1.41 -14.83 -0.19
N LEU A 154 0.54 -13.84 -0.24
CA LEU A 154 -0.14 -13.31 0.95
C LEU A 154 -1.43 -14.09 1.20
N ARG A 155 -1.50 -14.79 2.33
CA ARG A 155 -2.68 -15.55 2.75
C ARG A 155 -3.39 -14.81 3.86
N PHE A 156 -4.56 -14.29 3.56
CA PHE A 156 -5.35 -13.52 4.49
C PHE A 156 -6.25 -14.41 5.34
N THR A 157 -6.20 -14.19 6.64
CA THR A 157 -7.10 -14.81 7.61
C THR A 157 -7.93 -13.74 8.31
N SER A 158 -9.21 -14.05 8.55
CA SER A 158 -10.11 -13.14 9.26
C SER A 158 -9.67 -12.99 10.72
N VAL A 159 -9.61 -11.75 11.24
CA VAL A 159 -9.29 -11.48 12.66
C VAL A 159 -10.53 -11.34 13.52
N CYS A 160 -11.72 -11.27 12.90
CA CYS A 160 -13.00 -11.13 13.60
C CYS A 160 -13.87 -12.37 13.40
N GLY A 161 -14.67 -12.69 14.43
CA GLY A 161 -15.75 -13.65 14.32
C GLY A 161 -16.98 -13.02 13.66
N VAL A 162 -17.88 -13.87 13.18
CA VAL A 162 -19.15 -13.48 12.58
C VAL A 162 -20.30 -14.00 13.41
N VAL A 163 -21.27 -13.15 13.71
CA VAL A 163 -22.52 -13.52 14.34
C VAL A 163 -23.62 -13.53 13.28
N ARG A 164 -24.22 -14.69 13.04
CA ARG A 164 -25.38 -14.83 12.17
C ARG A 164 -26.66 -14.80 12.99
N LEU A 165 -27.53 -13.84 12.71
CA LEU A 165 -28.86 -13.77 13.29
C LEU A 165 -29.88 -14.21 12.23
N GLN A 166 -30.66 -15.21 12.56
CA GLN A 166 -31.81 -15.62 11.71
C GLN A 166 -33.09 -15.14 12.36
N LEU A 167 -33.73 -14.17 11.72
CA LEU A 167 -34.97 -13.56 12.19
C LEU A 167 -36.11 -14.14 11.38
N THR A 168 -37.18 -14.53 12.06
CA THR A 168 -38.41 -15.05 11.46
C THR A 168 -39.60 -14.24 11.95
N GLY A 169 -40.61 -14.06 11.11
CA GLY A 169 -41.82 -13.30 11.41
C GLY A 169 -42.16 -12.27 10.35
N THR A 170 -43.24 -11.56 10.55
CA THR A 170 -43.79 -10.55 9.61
C THR A 170 -43.52 -9.11 10.08
N ALA A 171 -42.96 -8.93 11.26
CA ALA A 171 -42.68 -7.61 11.82
C ALA A 171 -41.48 -6.94 11.14
N THR A 172 -41.56 -5.62 10.93
CA THR A 172 -40.44 -4.83 10.44
C THR A 172 -39.50 -4.53 11.58
N ILE A 173 -38.27 -4.99 11.49
CA ILE A 173 -37.22 -4.73 12.48
C ILE A 173 -36.43 -3.50 12.04
N ARG A 174 -36.34 -2.47 12.91
CA ARG A 174 -35.62 -1.22 12.62
C ARG A 174 -34.20 -1.21 13.18
N SER A 175 -33.95 -1.95 14.23
CA SER A 175 -32.58 -2.04 14.82
C SER A 175 -32.44 -3.32 15.64
N ILE A 176 -31.19 -3.78 15.74
CA ILE A 176 -30.77 -4.88 16.63
C ILE A 176 -29.58 -4.35 17.42
N ARG A 177 -29.64 -4.52 18.74
CA ARG A 177 -28.51 -4.21 19.64
C ARG A 177 -28.03 -5.50 20.27
N LEU A 178 -26.71 -5.74 20.17
CA LEU A 178 -26.02 -6.78 20.90
C LEU A 178 -25.39 -6.12 22.14
N THR A 179 -25.67 -6.65 23.32
CA THR A 179 -25.15 -6.14 24.61
C THR A 179 -24.44 -7.28 25.34
#